data_f9c909293b96c305da0c50b995bcdcb0
#
_entry.id   f9c909293b96c305da0c50b995bcdcb0
#
_cell.length_a   1.000
_cell.length_b   1.000
_cell.length_c   1.000
_cell.angle_alpha   90.00
_cell.angle_beta   90.00
_cell.angle_gamma   90.00
#
_symmetry.space_group_name_H-M   'P 1'
#
loop_
_entity.id
_entity.type
_entity.pdbx_description
1 polymer ?
#
loop_
_entity_poly.entity_id
_entity_poly.type
_entity_poly.pdbx_seq_one_letter_code
_entity_poly.pdbx_strand_id
1 'polypeptide(L)'
;MRHGLEICCGGPSVTASLLVELGELAERAGWDGVFFEDYLIYYDGDDPPTYDPWLLLAAIAGRTGRIRLGTTVTSLPRRRPAKLAREVLTLDHLSAGRATVAVGVGDPKDRGVAGFGEQTDLKTRAAMLDEGLDLLVGLVGGERVTHQGTHYRADGVTLRPAPVQTPRVPVWVGGSTQAKAVLRRAAPADGIVPYKLADTDGWSDFSPDEVHDLVGALPATRADGEPFDVAVGGRRRRPDEHAERAYVGELAAAGATWWLEFIPAGDPEMMRAAVARRPLR
;
A
#
# COMPACT_ATOMS: atom_id res chain seq x y z
N MET A 1 -14.89 9.83 -2.74
CA MET A 1 -13.63 9.30 -2.20
C MET A 1 -13.89 7.96 -1.49
N ARG A 2 -12.98 6.99 -1.62
CA ARG A 2 -12.98 5.71 -0.91
C ARG A 2 -12.26 5.86 0.43
N HIS A 3 -12.63 5.01 1.41
CA HIS A 3 -12.04 5.02 2.74
C HIS A 3 -11.42 3.65 3.05
N GLY A 4 -10.12 3.62 3.27
CA GLY A 4 -9.37 2.43 3.63
C GLY A 4 -8.77 2.51 5.03
N LEU A 5 -8.39 1.35 5.52
CA LEU A 5 -7.58 1.21 6.73
C LEU A 5 -6.16 0.83 6.33
N GLU A 6 -5.19 1.50 6.91
CA GLU A 6 -3.79 1.08 6.94
C GLU A 6 -3.52 0.46 8.31
N ILE A 7 -3.19 -0.82 8.35
CA ILE A 7 -3.04 -1.59 9.59
C ILE A 7 -1.59 -2.06 9.71
N CYS A 8 -1.02 -1.88 10.92
CA CYS A 8 0.30 -2.45 11.21
C CYS A 8 0.30 -3.98 11.07
N CYS A 9 1.42 -4.56 10.61
CA CYS A 9 1.56 -6.01 10.48
C CYS A 9 2.21 -6.69 11.71
N GLY A 10 2.48 -5.94 12.78
CA GLY A 10 3.15 -6.46 13.97
C GLY A 10 2.92 -5.62 15.21
N GLY A 11 3.45 -6.09 16.35
CA GLY A 11 3.39 -5.43 17.66
C GLY A 11 3.28 -6.42 18.80
N PRO A 12 3.61 -6.01 20.06
CA PRO A 12 3.70 -6.92 21.20
C PRO A 12 2.42 -7.71 21.50
N SER A 13 1.25 -7.12 21.27
CA SER A 13 -0.06 -7.75 21.54
C SER A 13 -0.79 -8.18 20.25
N VAL A 14 -0.13 -8.08 19.11
CA VAL A 14 -0.73 -8.40 17.80
C VAL A 14 -0.58 -9.89 17.52
N THR A 15 -1.65 -10.50 17.01
CA THR A 15 -1.65 -11.89 16.54
C THR A 15 -2.15 -11.98 15.10
N ALA A 16 -1.74 -13.00 14.36
CA ALA A 16 -2.23 -13.22 13.00
C ALA A 16 -3.76 -13.35 12.96
N SER A 17 -4.36 -14.04 13.94
CA SER A 17 -5.82 -14.19 14.03
C SER A 17 -6.53 -12.87 14.26
N LEU A 18 -5.98 -11.98 15.10
CA LEU A 18 -6.50 -10.63 15.29
C LEU A 18 -6.48 -9.84 13.97
N LEU A 19 -5.36 -9.86 13.25
CA LEU A 19 -5.24 -9.10 11.99
C LEU A 19 -6.24 -9.58 10.93
N VAL A 20 -6.47 -10.90 10.85
CA VAL A 20 -7.51 -11.46 9.96
C VAL A 20 -8.91 -11.04 10.40
N GLU A 21 -9.21 -11.11 11.70
CA GLU A 21 -10.48 -10.64 12.29
C GLU A 21 -10.74 -9.15 11.99
N LEU A 22 -9.69 -8.30 12.10
CA LEU A 22 -9.81 -6.87 11.78
C LEU A 22 -10.17 -6.64 10.31
N GLY A 23 -9.66 -7.45 9.38
CA GLY A 23 -10.05 -7.39 7.97
C GLY A 23 -11.53 -7.70 7.73
N GLU A 24 -12.07 -8.72 8.40
CA GLU A 24 -13.51 -9.05 8.36
C GLU A 24 -14.36 -7.94 9.00
N LEU A 25 -13.90 -7.42 10.14
CA LEU A 25 -14.58 -6.34 10.85
C LEU A 25 -14.63 -5.06 10.01
N ALA A 26 -13.54 -4.74 9.29
CA ALA A 26 -13.48 -3.60 8.39
C ALA A 26 -14.54 -3.67 7.29
N GLU A 27 -14.71 -4.83 6.66
CA GLU A 27 -15.77 -5.02 5.67
C GLU A 27 -17.17 -4.84 6.28
N ARG A 28 -17.43 -5.41 7.45
CA ARG A 28 -18.73 -5.26 8.17
C ARG A 28 -18.99 -3.81 8.58
N ALA A 29 -17.95 -3.06 8.96
CA ALA A 29 -18.05 -1.65 9.32
C ALA A 29 -18.25 -0.71 8.11
N GLY A 30 -18.07 -1.22 6.89
CA GLY A 30 -18.32 -0.49 5.65
C GLY A 30 -17.09 0.19 5.04
N TRP A 31 -15.87 -0.20 5.46
CA TRP A 31 -14.64 0.26 4.82
C TRP A 31 -14.52 -0.26 3.38
N ASP A 32 -13.83 0.50 2.53
CA ASP A 32 -13.63 0.16 1.12
C ASP A 32 -12.34 -0.62 0.88
N GLY A 33 -11.37 -0.53 1.79
CA GLY A 33 -10.09 -1.23 1.68
C GLY A 33 -9.43 -1.52 3.01
N VAL A 34 -8.61 -2.59 3.04
CA VAL A 34 -7.65 -2.91 4.10
C VAL A 34 -6.29 -3.06 3.45
N PHE A 35 -5.34 -2.31 3.97
CA PHE A 35 -3.96 -2.30 3.55
C PHE A 35 -3.05 -2.56 4.75
N PHE A 36 -2.08 -3.45 4.59
CA PHE A 36 -1.09 -3.70 5.63
C PHE A 36 0.25 -3.03 5.31
N GLU A 37 0.94 -2.58 6.34
CA GLU A 37 2.38 -2.34 6.26
C GLU A 37 3.11 -3.66 5.99
N ASP A 38 4.27 -3.61 5.33
CA ASP A 38 5.07 -4.80 4.98
C ASP A 38 6.48 -4.69 5.57
N TYR A 39 6.59 -5.03 6.86
CA TYR A 39 7.86 -5.14 7.58
C TYR A 39 8.27 -6.60 7.77
N LEU A 40 9.59 -6.87 7.81
CA LEU A 40 10.13 -8.15 8.30
C LEU A 40 10.21 -8.17 9.82
N ILE A 41 10.60 -7.05 10.40
CA ILE A 41 10.64 -6.82 11.84
C ILE A 41 9.99 -5.48 12.10
N TYR A 42 8.85 -5.48 12.77
CA TYR A 42 8.18 -4.24 13.15
C TYR A 42 9.08 -3.44 14.09
N TYR A 43 9.21 -2.15 13.88
CA TYR A 43 10.24 -1.33 14.51
C TYR A 43 9.94 -0.93 15.96
N ASP A 44 8.71 -1.09 16.44
CA ASP A 44 8.35 -0.78 17.82
C ASP A 44 8.71 -1.93 18.76
N GLY A 45 9.71 -1.71 19.62
CA GLY A 45 10.14 -2.65 20.63
C GLY A 45 11.27 -3.59 20.19
N ASP A 46 11.58 -4.57 21.06
CA ASP A 46 12.61 -5.58 20.83
C ASP A 46 12.01 -6.80 20.15
N ASP A 47 12.14 -6.86 18.81
CA ASP A 47 11.70 -7.98 17.98
C ASP A 47 10.24 -8.42 18.24
N PRO A 48 9.26 -7.50 18.13
CA PRO A 48 7.87 -7.85 18.40
C PRO A 48 7.35 -8.85 17.35
N PRO A 49 6.32 -9.64 17.68
CA PRO A 49 5.64 -10.48 16.70
C PRO A 49 5.30 -9.69 15.44
N THR A 50 5.73 -10.18 14.29
CA THR A 50 5.49 -9.55 12.98
C THR A 50 4.99 -10.61 12.00
N TYR A 51 4.00 -10.30 11.21
CA TYR A 51 3.35 -11.27 10.33
C TYR A 51 3.44 -10.83 8.88
N ASP A 52 3.57 -11.79 7.96
CA ASP A 52 3.60 -11.53 6.53
C ASP A 52 2.24 -11.00 6.05
N PRO A 53 2.17 -9.78 5.48
CA PRO A 53 0.91 -9.19 5.08
C PRO A 53 0.23 -9.94 3.92
N TRP A 54 0.97 -10.55 3.01
CA TRP A 54 0.40 -11.27 1.86
C TRP A 54 -0.35 -12.53 2.28
N LEU A 55 0.15 -13.24 3.32
CA LEU A 55 -0.55 -14.38 3.91
C LEU A 55 -1.80 -13.94 4.67
N LEU A 56 -1.74 -12.83 5.40
CA LEU A 56 -2.90 -12.24 6.08
C LEU A 56 -3.99 -11.83 5.07
N LEU A 57 -3.61 -11.13 4.01
CA LEU A 57 -4.52 -10.71 2.95
C LEU A 57 -5.19 -11.90 2.25
N ALA A 58 -4.45 -12.99 2.02
CA ALA A 58 -5.02 -14.22 1.48
C ALA A 58 -6.07 -14.85 2.40
N ALA A 59 -5.82 -14.87 3.72
CA ALA A 59 -6.78 -15.35 4.71
C ALA A 59 -8.03 -14.47 4.78
N ILE A 60 -7.89 -13.14 4.70
CA ILE A 60 -9.00 -12.17 4.66
C ILE A 60 -9.78 -12.30 3.34
N ALA A 61 -9.12 -12.54 2.21
CA ALA A 61 -9.77 -12.70 0.92
C ALA A 61 -10.84 -13.80 0.92
N GLY A 62 -10.56 -14.93 1.60
CA GLY A 62 -11.50 -16.04 1.74
C GLY A 62 -12.67 -15.80 2.70
N ARG A 63 -12.67 -14.69 3.43
CA ARG A 63 -13.65 -14.35 4.47
C ARG A 63 -14.44 -13.08 4.19
N THR A 64 -14.11 -12.40 3.10
CA THR A 64 -14.70 -11.12 2.67
C THR A 64 -15.10 -11.19 1.22
N GLY A 65 -16.03 -10.33 0.79
CA GLY A 65 -16.57 -10.34 -0.57
C GLY A 65 -16.44 -9.01 -1.33
N ARG A 66 -16.17 -7.90 -0.65
CA ARG A 66 -16.24 -6.56 -1.23
C ARG A 66 -14.97 -5.73 -1.02
N ILE A 67 -14.39 -5.81 0.17
CA ILE A 67 -13.30 -4.94 0.59
C ILE A 67 -12.05 -5.16 -0.28
N ARG A 68 -11.40 -4.07 -0.72
CA ARG A 68 -10.14 -4.12 -1.43
C ARG A 68 -8.99 -4.49 -0.49
N LEU A 69 -8.03 -5.24 -0.98
CA LEU A 69 -6.96 -5.84 -0.19
C LEU A 69 -5.59 -5.51 -0.78
N GLY A 70 -4.68 -5.00 0.05
CA GLY A 70 -3.36 -4.63 -0.43
C GLY A 70 -2.36 -4.28 0.65
N THR A 71 -1.24 -3.70 0.23
CA THR A 71 -0.17 -3.23 1.13
C THR A 71 0.08 -1.74 0.93
N THR A 72 0.53 -1.05 1.97
CA THR A 72 0.94 0.38 1.97
C THR A 72 2.18 0.58 2.84
N VAL A 73 3.38 0.30 2.31
CA VAL A 73 3.75 -0.23 1.00
C VAL A 73 4.64 -1.47 1.16
N THR A 74 4.66 -2.32 0.16
CA THR A 74 5.69 -3.37 0.07
C THR A 74 7.02 -2.76 -0.39
N SER A 75 8.10 -3.01 0.34
CA SER A 75 9.46 -2.66 -0.09
C SER A 75 9.89 -3.54 -1.25
N LEU A 76 9.73 -3.06 -2.49
CA LEU A 76 10.07 -3.84 -3.69
C LEU A 76 11.57 -4.20 -3.77
N PRO A 77 12.53 -3.32 -3.37
CA PRO A 77 13.96 -3.67 -3.37
C PRO A 77 14.32 -4.87 -2.48
N ARG A 78 13.54 -5.16 -1.46
CA ARG A 78 13.72 -6.31 -0.57
C ARG A 78 13.13 -7.61 -1.14
N ARG A 79 12.32 -7.52 -2.20
CA ARG A 79 11.61 -8.66 -2.78
C ARG A 79 12.09 -8.95 -4.19
N ARG A 80 11.95 -10.20 -4.64
CA ARG A 80 12.08 -10.54 -6.05
C ARG A 80 10.80 -10.13 -6.78
N PRO A 81 10.85 -9.24 -7.80
CA PRO A 81 9.64 -8.76 -8.49
C PRO A 81 8.74 -9.87 -9.01
N ALA A 82 9.31 -10.93 -9.58
CA ALA A 82 8.54 -12.08 -10.07
C ALA A 82 7.83 -12.85 -8.94
N LYS A 83 8.43 -12.95 -7.75
CA LYS A 83 7.80 -13.62 -6.59
C LYS A 83 6.65 -12.77 -6.07
N LEU A 84 6.86 -11.45 -5.93
CA LEU A 84 5.79 -10.52 -5.54
C LEU A 84 4.64 -10.54 -6.55
N ALA A 85 4.94 -10.48 -7.86
CA ALA A 85 3.91 -10.59 -8.89
C ALA A 85 3.07 -11.87 -8.77
N ARG A 86 3.71 -13.00 -8.41
CA ARG A 86 3.01 -14.27 -8.18
C ARG A 86 2.08 -14.19 -6.96
N GLU A 87 2.51 -13.57 -5.87
CA GLU A 87 1.69 -13.35 -4.67
C GLU A 87 0.49 -12.47 -5.00
N VAL A 88 0.73 -11.35 -5.69
CA VAL A 88 -0.31 -10.41 -6.13
C VAL A 88 -1.36 -11.08 -7.01
N LEU A 89 -0.94 -11.81 -8.05
CA LEU A 89 -1.86 -12.54 -8.93
C LEU A 89 -2.65 -13.62 -8.19
N THR A 90 -2.01 -14.31 -7.24
CA THR A 90 -2.70 -15.30 -6.42
C THR A 90 -3.77 -14.66 -5.53
N LEU A 91 -3.43 -13.54 -4.88
CA LEU A 91 -4.39 -12.76 -4.09
C LEU A 91 -5.53 -12.22 -4.95
N ASP A 92 -5.25 -11.78 -6.18
CA ASP A 92 -6.25 -11.31 -7.12
C ASP A 92 -7.29 -12.38 -7.44
N HIS A 93 -6.84 -13.61 -7.70
CA HIS A 93 -7.73 -14.75 -7.89
C HIS A 93 -8.50 -15.15 -6.63
N LEU A 94 -7.83 -15.24 -5.47
CA LEU A 94 -8.48 -15.58 -4.20
C LEU A 94 -9.53 -14.55 -3.79
N SER A 95 -9.31 -13.30 -4.13
CA SER A 95 -10.20 -12.19 -3.79
C SER A 95 -11.24 -11.86 -4.87
N ALA A 96 -11.24 -12.58 -6.01
CA ALA A 96 -12.09 -12.29 -7.17
C ALA A 96 -11.94 -10.84 -7.66
N GLY A 97 -10.69 -10.39 -7.86
CA GLY A 97 -10.40 -9.08 -8.46
C GLY A 97 -10.37 -7.91 -7.47
N ARG A 98 -10.03 -8.15 -6.19
CA ARG A 98 -9.96 -7.09 -5.17
C ARG A 98 -8.55 -6.73 -4.72
N ALA A 99 -7.51 -7.33 -5.30
CA ALA A 99 -6.13 -7.04 -4.96
C ALA A 99 -5.69 -5.65 -5.45
N THR A 100 -4.80 -5.02 -4.68
CA THR A 100 -4.02 -3.83 -5.05
C THR A 100 -2.63 -3.99 -4.45
N VAL A 101 -1.59 -3.63 -5.18
CA VAL A 101 -0.22 -3.64 -4.67
C VAL A 101 0.34 -2.24 -4.66
N ALA A 102 0.73 -1.73 -3.48
CA ALA A 102 1.52 -0.51 -3.41
C ALA A 102 2.98 -0.87 -3.10
N VAL A 103 3.90 -0.27 -3.83
CA VAL A 103 5.34 -0.53 -3.70
C VAL A 103 6.12 0.76 -3.47
N GLY A 104 7.22 0.65 -2.74
CA GLY A 104 8.12 1.76 -2.44
C GLY A 104 9.55 1.29 -2.22
N VAL A 105 10.45 2.22 -1.90
CA VAL A 105 11.82 1.89 -1.52
C VAL A 105 11.91 1.19 -0.16
N GLY A 106 10.84 1.26 0.64
CA GLY A 106 10.77 0.75 2.03
C GLY A 106 11.35 1.72 3.05
N ASP A 107 10.99 1.49 4.31
CA ASP A 107 11.41 2.31 5.43
C ASP A 107 12.86 1.98 5.81
N PRO A 108 13.74 2.98 5.99
CA PRO A 108 15.10 2.76 6.50
C PRO A 108 15.11 2.28 7.97
N LYS A 109 14.01 2.46 8.70
CA LYS A 109 13.83 1.97 10.08
C LYS A 109 13.50 0.46 10.15
N ASP A 110 13.15 -0.17 9.02
CA ASP A 110 12.94 -1.62 8.98
C ASP A 110 14.25 -2.35 9.28
N ARG A 111 14.39 -2.81 10.53
CA ARG A 111 15.56 -3.55 11.01
C ARG A 111 15.79 -4.83 10.21
N GLY A 112 14.77 -5.38 9.59
CA GLY A 112 14.86 -6.53 8.71
C GLY A 112 15.71 -6.27 7.46
N VAL A 113 15.86 -5.02 7.03
CA VAL A 113 16.70 -4.68 5.88
C VAL A 113 18.18 -4.90 6.20
N ALA A 114 18.73 -4.15 7.16
CA ALA A 114 20.15 -4.27 7.53
C ALA A 114 20.46 -5.59 8.24
N GLY A 115 19.55 -6.08 9.08
CA GLY A 115 19.74 -7.29 9.88
C GLY A 115 19.86 -8.58 9.07
N PHE A 116 19.27 -8.63 7.89
CA PHE A 116 19.37 -9.78 6.97
C PHE A 116 20.30 -9.53 5.78
N GLY A 117 21.11 -8.46 5.81
CA GLY A 117 22.08 -8.17 4.77
C GLY A 117 21.46 -7.68 3.47
N GLU A 118 20.25 -7.16 3.51
CA GLU A 118 19.60 -6.55 2.35
C GLU A 118 20.27 -5.21 2.00
N GLN A 119 20.06 -4.74 0.77
CA GLN A 119 20.64 -3.48 0.30
C GLN A 119 20.14 -2.29 1.15
N THR A 120 21.08 -1.55 1.76
CA THR A 120 20.79 -0.39 2.62
C THR A 120 20.99 0.96 1.91
N ASP A 121 21.84 1.02 0.85
CA ASP A 121 22.06 2.26 0.11
C ASP A 121 20.79 2.72 -0.60
N LEU A 122 20.30 3.90 -0.24
CA LEU A 122 19.05 4.45 -0.77
C LEU A 122 19.05 4.63 -2.29
N LYS A 123 20.18 5.03 -2.87
CA LYS A 123 20.32 5.22 -4.31
C LYS A 123 20.19 3.90 -5.07
N THR A 124 20.83 2.87 -4.57
CA THR A 124 20.75 1.51 -5.12
C THR A 124 19.34 0.94 -4.95
N ARG A 125 18.73 1.10 -3.78
CA ARG A 125 17.33 0.69 -3.56
C ARG A 125 16.35 1.41 -4.47
N ALA A 126 16.57 2.71 -4.71
CA ALA A 126 15.77 3.48 -5.65
C ALA A 126 15.90 2.96 -7.09
N ALA A 127 17.11 2.58 -7.53
CA ALA A 127 17.33 1.96 -8.84
C ALA A 127 16.69 0.56 -8.93
N MET A 128 16.79 -0.25 -7.88
CA MET A 128 16.10 -1.54 -7.77
C MET A 128 14.57 -1.37 -7.83
N LEU A 129 14.02 -0.33 -7.19
CA LEU A 129 12.59 -0.03 -7.27
C LEU A 129 12.20 0.35 -8.71
N ASP A 130 12.98 1.19 -9.40
CA ASP A 130 12.69 1.60 -10.78
C ASP A 130 12.62 0.38 -11.70
N GLU A 131 13.66 -0.47 -11.73
CA GLU A 131 13.68 -1.69 -12.54
C GLU A 131 12.60 -2.70 -12.12
N GLY A 132 12.40 -2.86 -10.81
CA GLY A 132 11.40 -3.79 -10.27
C GLY A 132 9.97 -3.39 -10.57
N LEU A 133 9.68 -2.09 -10.64
CA LEU A 133 8.36 -1.55 -10.97
C LEU A 133 8.00 -1.88 -12.43
N ASP A 134 8.91 -1.67 -13.38
CA ASP A 134 8.70 -2.00 -14.79
C ASP A 134 8.36 -3.50 -14.95
N LEU A 135 9.13 -4.36 -14.27
CA LEU A 135 8.85 -5.79 -14.26
C LEU A 135 7.51 -6.14 -13.63
N LEU A 136 7.20 -5.55 -12.48
CA LEU A 136 5.98 -5.83 -11.73
C LEU A 136 4.74 -5.48 -12.54
N VAL A 137 4.71 -4.28 -13.14
CA VAL A 137 3.58 -3.80 -13.95
C VAL A 137 3.28 -4.77 -15.10
N GLY A 138 4.29 -5.18 -15.88
CA GLY A 138 4.09 -6.14 -16.97
C GLY A 138 3.66 -7.52 -16.48
N LEU A 139 4.27 -8.02 -15.39
CA LEU A 139 3.97 -9.35 -14.86
C LEU A 139 2.56 -9.45 -14.27
N VAL A 140 2.09 -8.42 -13.54
CA VAL A 140 0.72 -8.41 -12.99
C VAL A 140 -0.35 -8.07 -14.03
N GLY A 141 0.06 -7.61 -15.23
CA GLY A 141 -0.77 -7.51 -16.42
C GLY A 141 -0.88 -8.81 -17.21
N GLY A 142 -0.11 -9.85 -16.83
CA GLY A 142 -0.07 -11.11 -17.55
C GLY A 142 0.66 -11.03 -18.90
N GLU A 143 1.48 -10.00 -19.10
CA GLU A 143 2.27 -9.76 -20.31
C GLU A 143 3.47 -10.70 -20.42
N ARG A 144 4.00 -10.83 -21.65
CA ARG A 144 5.30 -11.45 -21.89
C ARG A 144 6.39 -10.42 -21.64
N VAL A 145 7.18 -10.61 -20.58
CA VAL A 145 8.17 -9.65 -20.13
C VAL A 145 9.58 -10.09 -20.54
N THR A 146 10.31 -9.17 -21.17
CA THR A 146 11.75 -9.26 -21.40
C THR A 146 12.41 -8.04 -20.80
N HIS A 147 13.40 -8.23 -19.93
CA HIS A 147 14.11 -7.17 -19.23
C HIS A 147 15.59 -7.55 -19.05
N GLN A 148 16.48 -6.62 -19.30
CA GLN A 148 17.91 -6.76 -19.13
C GLN A 148 18.45 -5.54 -18.37
N GLY A 149 18.25 -5.56 -17.05
CA GLY A 149 18.65 -4.47 -16.16
C GLY A 149 19.94 -4.76 -15.39
N THR A 150 20.32 -3.83 -14.54
CA THR A 150 21.44 -3.95 -13.62
C THR A 150 21.12 -4.88 -12.45
N HIS A 151 19.89 -4.82 -11.96
CA HIS A 151 19.45 -5.52 -10.76
C HIS A 151 18.59 -6.75 -11.06
N TYR A 152 17.83 -6.73 -12.16
CA TYR A 152 16.90 -7.79 -12.52
C TYR A 152 17.03 -8.21 -13.97
N ARG A 153 16.61 -9.45 -14.24
CA ARG A 153 16.59 -10.03 -15.58
C ARG A 153 15.33 -10.87 -15.78
N ALA A 154 14.72 -10.73 -16.94
CA ALA A 154 13.63 -11.59 -17.42
C ALA A 154 13.86 -11.88 -18.91
N ASP A 155 13.63 -13.10 -19.34
CA ASP A 155 13.87 -13.55 -20.72
C ASP A 155 12.59 -14.14 -21.32
N GLY A 156 11.75 -13.26 -21.81
CA GLY A 156 10.50 -13.62 -22.50
C GLY A 156 9.55 -14.48 -21.67
N VAL A 157 9.39 -14.16 -20.38
CA VAL A 157 8.57 -14.91 -19.43
C VAL A 157 7.17 -14.31 -19.27
N THR A 158 6.18 -15.15 -19.00
CA THR A 158 4.81 -14.76 -18.67
C THR A 158 4.36 -15.48 -17.43
N LEU A 159 3.72 -14.79 -16.50
CA LEU A 159 3.07 -15.43 -15.35
C LEU A 159 1.63 -15.83 -15.69
N ARG A 160 1.27 -17.06 -15.33
CA ARG A 160 -0.09 -17.59 -15.48
C ARG A 160 -0.58 -18.12 -14.12
N PRO A 161 -1.90 -18.03 -13.81
CA PRO A 161 -2.97 -17.45 -14.63
C PRO A 161 -2.80 -15.94 -14.82
N ALA A 162 -3.47 -15.36 -15.82
CA ALA A 162 -3.59 -13.91 -16.00
C ALA A 162 -4.39 -13.31 -14.85
N PRO A 163 -4.29 -11.98 -14.60
CA PRO A 163 -5.10 -11.33 -13.55
C PRO A 163 -6.60 -11.48 -13.82
N VAL A 164 -7.40 -11.43 -12.76
CA VAL A 164 -8.87 -11.32 -12.84
C VAL A 164 -9.24 -9.90 -13.25
N GLN A 165 -8.52 -8.91 -12.73
CA GLN A 165 -8.72 -7.49 -13.04
C GLN A 165 -8.16 -7.15 -14.43
N THR A 166 -8.85 -6.28 -15.16
CA THR A 166 -8.45 -5.83 -16.50
C THR A 166 -8.16 -4.32 -16.45
N PRO A 167 -7.07 -3.85 -17.05
CA PRO A 167 -6.06 -4.61 -17.82
C PRO A 167 -5.04 -5.33 -16.93
N ARG A 168 -4.97 -5.01 -15.62
CA ARG A 168 -4.06 -5.59 -14.62
C ARG A 168 -4.54 -5.36 -13.19
N VAL A 169 -3.89 -6.02 -12.23
CA VAL A 169 -4.01 -5.62 -10.82
C VAL A 169 -3.47 -4.21 -10.65
N PRO A 170 -4.21 -3.28 -10.00
CA PRO A 170 -3.74 -1.92 -9.78
C PRO A 170 -2.43 -1.88 -9.00
N VAL A 171 -1.46 -1.15 -9.54
CA VAL A 171 -0.14 -0.91 -8.93
C VAL A 171 -0.06 0.54 -8.47
N TRP A 172 0.16 0.75 -7.18
CA TRP A 172 0.41 2.08 -6.62
C TRP A 172 1.88 2.25 -6.27
N VAL A 173 2.34 3.50 -6.25
CA VAL A 173 3.72 3.84 -5.86
C VAL A 173 3.70 4.70 -4.60
N GLY A 174 4.40 4.23 -3.56
CA GLY A 174 4.62 4.99 -2.33
C GLY A 174 5.89 5.83 -2.39
N GLY A 175 5.83 7.02 -1.80
CA GLY A 175 7.02 7.85 -1.68
C GLY A 175 6.77 9.27 -1.20
N SER A 176 7.86 9.94 -0.80
CA SER A 176 7.81 11.34 -0.37
C SER A 176 7.50 12.26 -1.54
N THR A 177 6.55 13.16 -1.37
CA THR A 177 6.24 14.23 -2.34
C THR A 177 7.39 15.22 -2.54
N GLN A 178 8.32 15.30 -1.60
CA GLN A 178 9.52 16.11 -1.71
C GLN A 178 10.54 15.52 -2.70
N ALA A 179 10.35 14.24 -3.10
CA ALA A 179 11.20 13.55 -4.06
C ALA A 179 10.57 13.54 -5.47
N LYS A 180 11.13 14.27 -6.42
CA LYS A 180 10.67 14.27 -7.83
C LYS A 180 10.56 12.87 -8.45
N ALA A 181 11.31 11.90 -7.91
CA ALA A 181 11.29 10.52 -8.38
C ALA A 181 9.93 9.82 -8.22
N VAL A 182 9.12 10.21 -7.21
CA VAL A 182 7.81 9.59 -7.01
C VAL A 182 6.85 9.91 -8.15
N LEU A 183 6.84 11.15 -8.64
CA LEU A 183 6.01 11.56 -9.78
C LEU A 183 6.42 10.82 -11.07
N ARG A 184 7.73 10.64 -11.30
CA ARG A 184 8.20 9.86 -12.45
C ARG A 184 7.74 8.40 -12.38
N ARG A 185 7.78 7.78 -11.19
CA ARG A 185 7.33 6.41 -10.96
C ARG A 185 5.82 6.24 -11.07
N ALA A 186 5.07 7.30 -10.87
CA ALA A 186 3.62 7.30 -11.04
C ALA A 186 3.19 7.06 -12.49
N ALA A 187 4.01 7.45 -13.49
CA ALA A 187 3.64 7.34 -14.90
C ALA A 187 3.22 5.93 -15.36
N PRO A 188 3.94 4.84 -15.05
CA PRO A 188 3.52 3.47 -15.38
C PRO A 188 2.51 2.87 -14.39
N ALA A 189 2.22 3.54 -13.28
CA ALA A 189 1.39 3.04 -12.18
C ALA A 189 -0.10 3.42 -12.35
N ASP A 190 -0.92 2.93 -11.45
CA ASP A 190 -2.37 3.18 -11.40
C ASP A 190 -2.76 4.08 -10.22
N GLY A 191 -1.80 4.42 -9.36
CA GLY A 191 -2.02 5.29 -8.22
C GLY A 191 -0.74 5.60 -7.45
N ILE A 192 -0.91 6.47 -6.46
CA ILE A 192 0.15 6.92 -5.56
C ILE A 192 -0.32 6.85 -4.11
N VAL A 193 0.61 6.47 -3.21
CA VAL A 193 0.47 6.61 -1.76
C VAL A 193 1.54 7.61 -1.32
N PRO A 194 1.24 8.91 -1.37
CA PRO A 194 2.19 9.95 -1.04
C PRO A 194 2.32 10.09 0.48
N TYR A 195 3.51 10.46 0.92
CA TYR A 195 3.72 10.94 2.28
C TYR A 195 4.53 12.23 2.30
N LYS A 196 4.38 12.98 3.38
CA LYS A 196 5.13 14.20 3.65
C LYS A 196 5.85 14.05 4.98
N LEU A 197 7.18 14.25 4.96
CA LEU A 197 7.97 14.27 6.20
C LEU A 197 7.66 15.56 6.97
N ALA A 198 7.50 15.44 8.28
CA ALA A 198 7.44 16.60 9.17
C ALA A 198 8.84 17.20 9.34
N ASP A 199 8.89 18.45 9.79
CA ASP A 199 10.15 19.12 10.16
C ASP A 199 10.78 18.47 11.42
N THR A 200 9.96 17.76 12.18
CA THR A 200 10.36 16.87 13.29
C THR A 200 10.19 15.41 12.86
N ASP A 201 10.58 14.45 13.69
CA ASP A 201 10.35 13.03 13.38
C ASP A 201 8.87 12.73 13.16
N GLY A 202 8.55 12.11 12.02
CA GLY A 202 7.22 11.62 11.68
C GLY A 202 6.68 12.13 10.35
N TRP A 203 5.36 12.05 10.20
CA TRP A 203 4.61 12.40 9.00
C TRP A 203 3.79 13.66 9.23
N SER A 204 3.64 14.48 8.21
CA SER A 204 2.74 15.64 8.20
C SER A 204 1.50 15.36 7.37
N ASP A 205 0.38 15.95 7.79
CA ASP A 205 -0.83 15.99 6.99
C ASP A 205 -0.62 16.86 5.73
N PHE A 206 -1.32 16.50 4.66
CA PHE A 206 -1.42 17.32 3.46
C PHE A 206 -2.45 18.43 3.67
N SER A 207 -2.18 19.62 3.17
CA SER A 207 -3.22 20.62 2.95
C SER A 207 -4.02 20.29 1.67
N PRO A 208 -5.25 20.80 1.52
CA PRO A 208 -6.00 20.67 0.26
C PRO A 208 -5.25 21.21 -0.95
N ASP A 209 -4.54 22.33 -0.82
CA ASP A 209 -3.75 22.91 -1.90
C ASP A 209 -2.59 22.00 -2.33
N GLU A 210 -1.87 21.39 -1.37
CA GLU A 210 -0.82 20.42 -1.68
C GLU A 210 -1.36 19.17 -2.40
N VAL A 211 -2.56 18.71 -2.05
CA VAL A 211 -3.22 17.61 -2.77
C VAL A 211 -3.63 18.04 -4.17
N HIS A 212 -4.18 19.23 -4.32
CA HIS A 212 -4.55 19.79 -5.63
C HIS A 212 -3.33 19.88 -6.57
N ASP A 213 -2.22 20.44 -6.08
CA ASP A 213 -0.98 20.54 -6.85
C ASP A 213 -0.40 19.17 -7.21
N LEU A 214 -0.45 18.21 -6.27
CA LEU A 214 -0.03 16.85 -6.51
C LEU A 214 -0.87 16.18 -7.61
N VAL A 215 -2.19 16.28 -7.53
CA VAL A 215 -3.12 15.71 -8.53
C VAL A 215 -2.87 16.34 -9.90
N GLY A 216 -2.64 17.65 -9.99
CA GLY A 216 -2.31 18.33 -11.23
C GLY A 216 -1.00 17.87 -11.90
N ALA A 217 -0.10 17.24 -11.14
CA ALA A 217 1.18 16.71 -11.62
C ALA A 217 1.14 15.21 -11.99
N LEU A 218 0.00 14.54 -11.77
CA LEU A 218 -0.17 13.10 -11.97
C LEU A 218 -0.98 12.79 -13.25
N PRO A 219 -0.94 11.57 -13.79
CA PRO A 219 -1.88 11.13 -14.82
C PRO A 219 -3.33 11.28 -14.35
N ALA A 220 -4.22 11.73 -15.23
CA ALA A 220 -5.63 11.92 -14.88
C ALA A 220 -6.38 10.58 -14.73
N THR A 221 -5.97 9.57 -15.52
CA THR A 221 -6.63 8.26 -15.57
C THR A 221 -5.61 7.12 -15.52
N ARG A 222 -6.08 5.97 -15.04
CA ARG A 222 -5.36 4.71 -15.09
C ARG A 222 -5.47 4.05 -16.47
N ALA A 223 -4.78 2.92 -16.66
CA ALA A 223 -4.83 2.13 -17.88
C ALA A 223 -6.22 1.54 -18.18
N ASP A 224 -7.08 1.36 -17.18
CA ASP A 224 -8.47 0.91 -17.31
C ASP A 224 -9.48 2.05 -17.59
N GLY A 225 -9.00 3.29 -17.70
CA GLY A 225 -9.84 4.47 -17.93
C GLY A 225 -10.45 5.08 -16.66
N GLU A 226 -10.30 4.44 -15.50
CA GLU A 226 -10.72 4.97 -14.20
C GLU A 226 -9.81 6.13 -13.76
N PRO A 227 -10.27 6.99 -12.84
CA PRO A 227 -9.42 8.03 -12.26
C PRO A 227 -8.15 7.44 -11.64
N PHE A 228 -7.02 8.14 -11.80
CA PHE A 228 -5.77 7.77 -11.15
C PHE A 228 -5.93 7.83 -9.62
N ASP A 229 -5.53 6.76 -8.90
CA ASP A 229 -5.73 6.72 -7.46
C ASP A 229 -4.71 7.60 -6.72
N VAL A 230 -5.21 8.48 -5.84
CA VAL A 230 -4.40 9.31 -4.94
C VAL A 230 -4.83 8.98 -3.52
N ALA A 231 -4.04 8.16 -2.83
CA ALA A 231 -4.35 7.64 -1.51
C ALA A 231 -3.58 8.42 -0.43
N VAL A 232 -4.27 9.34 0.23
CA VAL A 232 -3.72 10.17 1.29
C VAL A 232 -4.17 9.70 2.68
N GLY A 233 -3.46 10.08 3.73
CA GLY A 233 -3.75 9.70 5.10
C GLY A 233 -2.54 9.11 5.81
N GLY A 234 -2.66 7.91 6.38
CA GLY A 234 -1.58 7.25 7.12
C GLY A 234 -1.46 7.73 8.57
N ARG A 235 -2.53 8.28 9.14
CA ARG A 235 -2.60 8.66 10.55
C ARG A 235 -3.89 8.22 11.23
N ARG A 236 -3.87 8.22 12.55
CA ARG A 236 -5.06 7.97 13.37
C ARG A 236 -6.11 9.05 13.16
N ARG A 237 -7.38 8.67 13.24
CA ARG A 237 -8.50 9.61 13.29
C ARG A 237 -8.38 10.55 14.48
N ARG A 238 -8.58 11.84 14.27
CA ARG A 238 -8.65 12.84 15.33
C ARG A 238 -9.92 12.65 16.17
N PRO A 239 -9.90 13.08 17.46
CA PRO A 239 -11.07 12.95 18.34
C PRO A 239 -12.28 13.77 17.88
N ASP A 240 -12.07 14.94 17.28
CA ASP A 240 -13.15 15.77 16.73
C ASP A 240 -13.55 15.23 15.35
N GLU A 241 -14.58 14.39 15.33
CA GLU A 241 -15.08 13.77 14.11
C GLU A 241 -15.70 14.77 13.13
N HIS A 242 -16.20 15.92 13.61
CA HIS A 242 -16.75 16.94 12.73
C HIS A 242 -15.63 17.63 11.94
N ALA A 243 -14.60 18.10 12.65
CA ALA A 243 -13.42 18.68 12.03
C ALA A 243 -12.67 17.68 11.14
N GLU A 244 -12.61 16.42 11.55
CA GLU A 244 -11.99 15.36 10.74
C GLU A 244 -12.75 15.09 9.44
N ARG A 245 -14.08 15.01 9.51
CA ARG A 245 -14.94 14.86 8.32
C ARG A 245 -14.78 16.05 7.36
N ALA A 246 -14.75 17.27 7.88
CA ALA A 246 -14.55 18.47 7.08
C ALA A 246 -13.20 18.42 6.35
N TYR A 247 -12.12 18.14 7.07
CA TYR A 247 -10.78 18.04 6.51
C TYR A 247 -10.71 16.93 5.43
N VAL A 248 -11.22 15.75 5.69
CA VAL A 248 -11.25 14.64 4.71
C VAL A 248 -12.08 15.00 3.48
N GLY A 249 -13.17 15.75 3.67
CA GLY A 249 -14.00 16.30 2.59
C GLY A 249 -13.25 17.31 1.71
N GLU A 250 -12.43 18.19 2.33
CA GLU A 250 -11.60 19.14 1.61
C GLU A 250 -10.52 18.44 0.77
N LEU A 251 -9.88 17.40 1.30
CA LEU A 251 -8.93 16.59 0.52
C LEU A 251 -9.60 15.86 -0.65
N ALA A 252 -10.83 15.38 -0.47
CA ALA A 252 -11.61 14.78 -1.55
C ALA A 252 -11.93 15.81 -2.65
N ALA A 253 -12.32 17.03 -2.27
CA ALA A 253 -12.57 18.12 -3.21
C ALA A 253 -11.29 18.53 -3.96
N ALA A 254 -10.12 18.40 -3.34
CA ALA A 254 -8.81 18.65 -3.94
C ALA A 254 -8.35 17.54 -4.89
N GLY A 255 -9.08 16.40 -4.96
CA GLY A 255 -8.83 15.32 -5.90
C GLY A 255 -8.27 14.04 -5.30
N ALA A 256 -8.16 13.91 -3.97
CA ALA A 256 -7.84 12.64 -3.34
C ALA A 256 -8.95 11.61 -3.62
N THR A 257 -8.57 10.40 -4.03
CA THR A 257 -9.52 9.32 -4.32
C THR A 257 -9.69 8.34 -3.17
N TRP A 258 -8.70 8.28 -2.28
CA TRP A 258 -8.69 7.46 -1.07
C TRP A 258 -8.24 8.28 0.14
N TRP A 259 -8.91 8.02 1.28
CA TRP A 259 -8.44 8.37 2.62
C TRP A 259 -8.05 7.08 3.35
N LEU A 260 -6.82 7.00 3.85
CA LEU A 260 -6.31 5.86 4.62
C LEU A 260 -6.21 6.25 6.10
N GLU A 261 -6.97 5.56 6.96
CA GLU A 261 -6.90 5.75 8.41
C GLU A 261 -5.95 4.72 9.00
N PHE A 262 -4.94 5.17 9.73
CA PHE A 262 -3.93 4.29 10.33
C PHE A 262 -4.43 3.63 11.62
N ILE A 263 -4.29 2.32 11.71
CA ILE A 263 -4.57 1.51 12.90
C ILE A 263 -3.22 0.98 13.41
N PRO A 264 -2.60 1.66 14.40
CA PRO A 264 -1.33 1.21 14.96
C PRO A 264 -1.49 -0.06 15.79
N ALA A 265 -0.36 -0.74 16.01
CA ALA A 265 -0.25 -1.78 17.01
C ALA A 265 -0.67 -1.29 18.39
N GLY A 266 -1.37 -2.12 19.14
CA GLY A 266 -1.83 -1.75 20.48
C GLY A 266 -2.65 -2.85 21.14
N ASP A 267 -3.41 -2.47 22.13
CA ASP A 267 -4.37 -3.36 22.77
C ASP A 267 -5.40 -3.88 21.77
N PRO A 268 -5.68 -5.19 21.71
CA PRO A 268 -6.60 -5.79 20.74
C PRO A 268 -8.00 -5.18 20.76
N GLU A 269 -8.54 -4.82 21.92
CA GLU A 269 -9.88 -4.21 22.02
C GLU A 269 -9.88 -2.79 21.46
N MET A 270 -8.81 -2.02 21.68
CA MET A 270 -8.66 -0.70 21.05
C MET A 270 -8.55 -0.79 19.54
N MET A 271 -7.82 -1.78 19.01
CA MET A 271 -7.73 -2.01 17.57
C MET A 271 -9.09 -2.38 16.98
N ARG A 272 -9.83 -3.30 17.62
CA ARG A 272 -11.21 -3.65 17.22
C ARG A 272 -12.14 -2.45 17.24
N ALA A 273 -12.11 -1.67 18.32
CA ALA A 273 -12.92 -0.47 18.45
C ALA A 273 -12.62 0.58 17.37
N ALA A 274 -11.35 0.76 17.01
CA ALA A 274 -10.94 1.66 15.95
C ALA A 274 -11.45 1.21 14.57
N VAL A 275 -11.29 -0.08 14.25
CA VAL A 275 -11.74 -0.67 12.97
C VAL A 275 -13.27 -0.69 12.88
N ALA A 276 -13.97 -0.92 13.99
CA ALA A 276 -15.44 -0.95 14.04
C ALA A 276 -16.10 0.42 13.78
N ARG A 277 -15.35 1.52 13.87
CA ARG A 277 -15.85 2.84 13.48
C ARG A 277 -16.22 2.83 11.99
N ARG A 278 -17.31 3.50 11.67
CA ARG A 278 -17.67 3.68 10.26
C ARG A 278 -16.75 4.69 9.58
N PRO A 279 -16.50 4.55 8.25
CA PRO A 279 -15.86 5.58 7.47
C PRO A 279 -16.53 6.94 7.62
N LEU A 280 -15.76 8.02 7.58
CA LEU A 280 -16.24 9.41 7.62
C LEU A 280 -16.74 9.84 6.23
N ARG A 281 -17.89 9.34 5.84
CA ARG A 281 -18.54 9.72 4.57
C ARG A 281 -19.46 10.91 4.75
#